data_bc14553a08975ad8de3dbc432357ec01
#
_entry.id   bc14553a08975ad8de3dbc432357ec01
#
_cell.length_a   1.000
_cell.length_b   1.000
_cell.length_c   1.000
_cell.angle_alpha   90.00
_cell.angle_beta   90.00
_cell.angle_gamma   90.00
#
_symmetry.space_group_name_H-M   'P 1'
#
loop_
_entity.id
_entity.type
_entity.pdbx_description
1 polymer ?
#
loop_
_entity_poly.entity_id
_entity_poly.type
_entity_poly.pdbx_seq_one_letter_code
_entity_poly.pdbx_strand_id
1 'polypeptide(L)'
;MPRPYLLLIIGLISTSFMLSATAQGGKADAVVEIGPMESGDWKVSYEFAEPQSALAFARSRNDYRSATWTLQTEGARFGRAFDFDVIIFDEPAKAVDFSIIPLTSAIEADYTPFVTFSDGGLAIYEGQFSLIPFEDLDAIEALEGDLDNAETGPLAMDVKLTSDKPIIVDGDVHDGALTHRIRGDGTYIYMGDSETQTFDSFAVVLDQGLPDWLQARFDSDLETIFNQLEGLWGFELKEKATILLAYKGTGGQGFSATGGALDNLLMMEVGGSEFSKANFNALSYLQWFFAHEAVHLFQTTGGAEFAGDSDAWIHEGAANTMAYSFVAAQLEGEDREKFLAGVYANAFKECAAALEGGPLKDAAKRDSFSANYSCGDLIAQATDGFLKRKTLYEFWNRLLQNAVSLDQPRVNESLYFTTMQLFGATRANRNKIRAIVEEELDDPAEALADMLESAGLEPEFDGKGNLVKMNWPVYAAE
;
A
#
# COMPACT_ATOMS: atom_id res chain seq x y z
N MET A 1 15.37 18.24 23.61
CA MET A 1 15.45 17.76 22.23
C MET A 1 14.14 18.10 21.55
N PRO A 2 14.11 18.83 20.44
CA PRO A 2 12.86 19.13 19.75
C PRO A 2 12.30 17.83 19.16
N ARG A 3 11.02 17.56 19.42
CA ARG A 3 10.28 16.44 18.85
C ARG A 3 10.22 16.62 17.33
N PRO A 4 10.62 15.63 16.51
CA PRO A 4 10.21 15.62 15.14
C PRO A 4 8.69 15.38 15.12
N TYR A 5 7.94 16.30 14.58
CA TYR A 5 6.56 16.04 14.21
C TYR A 5 6.61 15.08 13.01
N LEU A 6 6.46 13.80 13.30
CA LEU A 6 6.21 12.77 12.31
C LEU A 6 4.77 13.02 11.82
N LEU A 7 4.62 13.77 10.74
CA LEU A 7 3.38 13.73 9.97
C LEU A 7 3.45 12.41 9.18
N LEU A 8 2.98 11.36 9.81
CA LEU A 8 2.72 10.08 9.17
C LEU A 8 1.46 10.29 8.32
N ILE A 9 1.61 10.76 7.09
CA ILE A 9 0.58 10.59 6.07
C ILE A 9 0.81 9.17 5.54
N ILE A 10 0.33 8.19 6.28
CA ILE A 10 0.21 6.82 5.82
C ILE A 10 -0.87 6.87 4.74
N GLY A 11 -0.49 6.56 3.50
CA GLY A 11 -1.46 6.31 2.46
C GLY A 11 -2.37 5.19 2.94
N LEU A 12 -3.62 5.52 3.25
CA LEU A 12 -4.67 4.55 3.52
C LEU A 12 -4.82 3.69 2.28
N ILE A 13 -4.31 2.47 2.31
CA ILE A 13 -4.75 1.43 1.40
C ILE A 13 -6.18 1.12 1.80
N SER A 14 -7.14 1.87 1.29
CA SER A 14 -8.53 1.43 1.31
C SER A 14 -8.59 0.24 0.36
N THR A 15 -8.59 -0.97 0.91
CA THR A 15 -8.94 -2.17 0.15
C THR A 15 -10.39 -2.05 -0.28
N SER A 16 -10.62 -1.29 -1.36
CA SER A 16 -11.89 -1.32 -2.06
C SER A 16 -12.05 -2.73 -2.61
N PHE A 17 -13.11 -3.39 -2.22
CA PHE A 17 -13.48 -4.69 -2.72
C PHE A 17 -13.75 -4.59 -4.22
N MET A 18 -12.76 -4.90 -5.04
CA MET A 18 -12.99 -5.18 -6.44
C MET A 18 -13.13 -6.69 -6.60
N LEU A 19 -14.28 -7.13 -7.07
CA LEU A 19 -14.45 -8.48 -7.62
C LEU A 19 -13.32 -8.68 -8.62
N SER A 20 -12.32 -9.51 -8.26
CA SER A 20 -11.22 -9.86 -9.15
C SER A 20 -11.80 -10.46 -10.42
N ALA A 21 -11.92 -9.66 -11.45
CA ALA A 21 -12.13 -10.18 -12.78
C ALA A 21 -10.86 -10.96 -13.12
N THR A 22 -10.93 -12.29 -13.00
CA THR A 22 -9.88 -13.19 -13.46
C THR A 22 -9.47 -12.73 -14.86
N ALA A 23 -8.21 -12.34 -15.03
CA ALA A 23 -7.64 -11.92 -16.28
C ALA A 23 -7.62 -13.11 -17.26
N GLN A 24 -8.77 -13.40 -17.85
CA GLN A 24 -8.87 -14.17 -19.07
C GLN A 24 -8.51 -13.23 -20.21
N GLY A 25 -7.67 -13.64 -21.15
CA GLY A 25 -7.22 -12.88 -22.31
C GLY A 25 -8.37 -12.50 -23.28
N GLY A 26 -9.35 -11.77 -22.77
CA GLY A 26 -10.50 -11.22 -23.46
C GLY A 26 -10.19 -9.85 -24.08
N LYS A 27 -11.02 -9.45 -25.05
CA LYS A 27 -11.00 -8.09 -25.61
C LYS A 27 -11.34 -7.11 -24.50
N ALA A 28 -10.68 -5.93 -24.48
CA ALA A 28 -11.05 -4.85 -23.55
C ALA A 28 -12.47 -4.35 -23.81
N ASP A 29 -13.18 -4.03 -22.73
CA ASP A 29 -14.49 -3.35 -22.78
C ASP A 29 -14.32 -1.87 -23.09
N ALA A 30 -13.17 -1.30 -22.70
CA ALA A 30 -12.79 0.07 -23.01
C ALA A 30 -11.29 0.20 -23.24
N VAL A 31 -10.91 1.23 -23.99
CA VAL A 31 -9.53 1.68 -24.16
C VAL A 31 -9.47 3.14 -23.76
N VAL A 32 -8.50 3.49 -22.92
CA VAL A 32 -8.17 4.88 -22.60
C VAL A 32 -6.82 5.23 -23.21
N GLU A 33 -6.79 6.23 -24.08
CA GLU A 33 -5.57 6.81 -24.63
C GLU A 33 -5.22 8.09 -23.89
N ILE A 34 -3.97 8.18 -23.40
CA ILE A 34 -3.49 9.27 -22.56
C ILE A 34 -2.21 9.83 -23.16
N GLY A 35 -2.11 11.14 -23.27
CA GLY A 35 -0.91 11.76 -23.79
C GLY A 35 -0.87 13.28 -23.66
N PRO A 36 0.33 13.89 -23.69
CA PRO A 36 0.50 15.32 -23.60
C PRO A 36 -0.01 16.03 -24.87
N MET A 37 -0.52 17.25 -24.68
CA MET A 37 -0.93 18.16 -25.74
C MET A 37 0.09 19.30 -25.89
N GLU A 38 0.11 19.96 -27.04
CA GLU A 38 0.97 21.14 -27.27
C GLU A 38 0.69 22.29 -26.29
N SER A 39 -0.51 22.35 -25.72
CA SER A 39 -0.89 23.35 -24.70
C SER A 39 -0.20 23.15 -23.35
N GLY A 40 0.36 21.98 -23.07
CA GLY A 40 0.85 21.55 -21.76
C GLY A 40 -0.18 20.76 -20.94
N ASP A 41 -1.46 20.78 -21.35
CA ASP A 41 -2.48 19.89 -20.83
C ASP A 41 -2.27 18.48 -21.37
N TRP A 42 -3.04 17.53 -20.87
CA TRP A 42 -3.05 16.17 -21.37
C TRP A 42 -4.41 15.82 -21.96
N LYS A 43 -4.42 15.05 -23.03
CA LYS A 43 -5.64 14.43 -23.59
C LYS A 43 -5.87 13.09 -22.92
N VAL A 44 -7.14 12.84 -22.56
CA VAL A 44 -7.65 11.53 -22.13
C VAL A 44 -8.83 11.19 -23.01
N SER A 45 -8.72 10.12 -23.80
CA SER A 45 -9.75 9.69 -24.73
C SER A 45 -10.19 8.27 -24.38
N TYR A 46 -11.46 8.07 -24.10
CA TYR A 46 -12.04 6.76 -23.89
C TYR A 46 -12.77 6.28 -25.15
N GLU A 47 -12.53 5.03 -25.54
CA GLU A 47 -13.28 4.29 -26.55
C GLU A 47 -13.92 3.04 -25.93
N PHE A 48 -15.23 2.89 -26.00
CA PHE A 48 -15.99 1.78 -25.43
C PHE A 48 -16.36 0.77 -26.50
N ALA A 49 -16.23 -0.53 -26.21
CA ALA A 49 -16.64 -1.61 -27.10
C ALA A 49 -18.17 -1.54 -27.35
N GLU A 50 -18.94 -1.31 -26.30
CA GLU A 50 -20.39 -1.11 -26.35
C GLU A 50 -20.77 0.31 -25.89
N PRO A 51 -21.89 0.89 -26.40
CA PRO A 51 -22.34 2.21 -25.97
C PRO A 51 -22.63 2.26 -24.47
N GLN A 52 -22.21 3.35 -23.81
CA GLN A 52 -22.40 3.61 -22.38
C GLN A 52 -23.42 4.74 -22.17
N SER A 53 -24.30 4.62 -21.16
CA SER A 53 -25.27 5.65 -20.78
C SER A 53 -24.77 6.49 -19.61
N ALA A 54 -24.19 5.84 -18.59
CA ALA A 54 -23.64 6.47 -17.40
C ALA A 54 -22.41 5.70 -16.91
N LEU A 55 -21.43 6.42 -16.38
CA LEU A 55 -20.19 5.86 -15.86
C LEU A 55 -19.83 6.58 -14.56
N ALA A 56 -19.35 5.83 -13.56
CA ALA A 56 -18.68 6.38 -12.39
C ALA A 56 -17.19 6.02 -12.42
N PHE A 57 -16.33 6.94 -11.98
CA PHE A 57 -14.94 6.62 -11.76
C PHE A 57 -14.81 5.69 -10.54
N ALA A 58 -14.10 4.59 -10.70
CA ALA A 58 -13.88 3.61 -9.62
C ALA A 58 -13.14 4.23 -8.41
N ARG A 59 -12.36 5.29 -8.65
CA ARG A 59 -11.68 6.09 -7.63
C ARG A 59 -12.07 7.55 -7.75
N SER A 60 -12.77 8.06 -6.74
CA SER A 60 -13.35 9.40 -6.72
C SER A 60 -13.08 10.14 -5.40
N ARG A 61 -11.93 9.82 -4.76
CA ARG A 61 -11.53 10.49 -3.51
C ARG A 61 -11.36 11.98 -3.76
N ASN A 62 -12.02 12.80 -2.90
CA ASN A 62 -12.19 14.24 -3.07
C ASN A 62 -12.70 14.62 -4.50
N ASP A 63 -12.74 15.88 -4.82
CA ASP A 63 -13.30 16.41 -6.08
C ASP A 63 -12.23 16.97 -7.04
N TYR A 64 -10.99 16.45 -6.98
CA TYR A 64 -9.87 16.99 -7.75
C TYR A 64 -10.13 17.03 -9.26
N ARG A 65 -10.89 16.05 -9.79
CA ARG A 65 -11.22 16.02 -11.22
C ARG A 65 -12.10 17.20 -11.62
N SER A 66 -12.99 17.67 -10.74
CA SER A 66 -13.80 18.87 -11.01
C SER A 66 -12.96 20.11 -11.28
N ALA A 67 -11.76 20.19 -10.70
CA ALA A 67 -10.83 21.30 -10.88
C ALA A 67 -9.83 21.09 -12.03
N THR A 68 -9.55 19.84 -12.40
CA THR A 68 -8.44 19.49 -13.29
C THR A 68 -8.85 18.82 -14.59
N TRP A 69 -10.09 18.34 -14.72
CA TRP A 69 -10.62 17.68 -15.92
C TRP A 69 -11.67 18.55 -16.61
N THR A 70 -11.54 18.71 -17.91
CA THR A 70 -12.48 19.47 -18.74
C THR A 70 -13.02 18.56 -19.84
N LEU A 71 -14.31 18.29 -19.79
CA LEU A 71 -15.01 17.49 -20.82
C LEU A 71 -14.97 18.20 -22.16
N GLN A 72 -14.62 17.48 -23.23
CA GLN A 72 -14.52 17.97 -24.60
C GLN A 72 -15.65 17.42 -25.51
N THR A 73 -16.34 16.35 -25.11
CA THR A 73 -17.37 15.69 -25.88
C THR A 73 -18.73 16.38 -25.72
N GLU A 74 -19.38 16.75 -26.84
CA GLU A 74 -20.76 17.23 -26.85
C GLU A 74 -21.74 16.08 -26.58
N GLY A 75 -22.88 16.36 -25.94
CA GLY A 75 -23.90 15.35 -25.61
C GLY A 75 -23.52 14.48 -24.41
N ALA A 76 -22.54 14.92 -23.63
CA ALA A 76 -22.19 14.31 -22.35
C ALA A 76 -22.11 15.38 -21.26
N ARG A 77 -22.22 14.97 -20.02
CA ARG A 77 -22.04 15.79 -18.82
C ARG A 77 -21.04 15.11 -17.90
N PHE A 78 -20.15 15.89 -17.32
CA PHE A 78 -19.20 15.48 -16.32
C PHE A 78 -19.43 16.25 -15.03
N GLY A 79 -19.43 15.57 -13.88
CA GLY A 79 -19.66 16.19 -12.58
C GLY A 79 -19.62 15.19 -11.45
N ARG A 80 -20.22 15.52 -10.31
CA ARG A 80 -20.29 14.64 -9.15
C ARG A 80 -21.73 14.24 -8.84
N ALA A 81 -21.90 12.97 -8.44
CA ALA A 81 -23.09 12.42 -7.84
C ALA A 81 -22.66 11.78 -6.50
N PHE A 82 -23.17 12.30 -5.37
CA PHE A 82 -22.63 12.01 -4.04
C PHE A 82 -21.10 12.18 -4.02
N ASP A 83 -20.36 11.14 -3.69
CA ASP A 83 -18.90 11.15 -3.61
C ASP A 83 -18.22 10.64 -4.88
N PHE A 84 -18.98 10.36 -5.96
CA PHE A 84 -18.42 9.85 -7.22
C PHE A 84 -18.27 10.93 -8.28
N ASP A 85 -17.15 10.91 -9.01
CA ASP A 85 -17.03 11.58 -10.30
C ASP A 85 -17.76 10.75 -11.35
N VAL A 86 -18.64 11.38 -12.14
CA VAL A 86 -19.54 10.69 -13.06
C VAL A 86 -19.54 11.31 -14.46
N ILE A 87 -19.73 10.46 -15.46
CA ILE A 87 -19.96 10.83 -16.86
C ILE A 87 -21.36 10.36 -17.24
N ILE A 88 -22.22 11.28 -17.68
CA ILE A 88 -23.59 10.97 -18.10
C ILE A 88 -23.75 11.40 -19.55
N PHE A 89 -24.20 10.49 -20.40
CA PHE A 89 -24.46 10.75 -21.80
C PHE A 89 -25.96 11.07 -22.04
N ASP A 90 -26.25 12.06 -22.91
CA ASP A 90 -27.62 12.38 -23.30
C ASP A 90 -28.25 11.23 -24.12
N GLU A 91 -27.43 10.55 -24.93
CA GLU A 91 -27.73 9.31 -25.65
C GLU A 91 -26.52 8.36 -25.49
N PRO A 92 -26.73 7.02 -25.41
CA PRO A 92 -25.61 6.07 -25.23
C PRO A 92 -24.49 6.27 -26.26
N ALA A 93 -23.26 6.46 -25.80
CA ALA A 93 -22.11 6.82 -26.61
C ALA A 93 -20.95 5.80 -26.50
N LYS A 94 -20.12 5.73 -27.56
CA LYS A 94 -18.94 4.85 -27.62
C LYS A 94 -17.63 5.57 -27.32
N ALA A 95 -17.64 6.87 -27.07
CA ALA A 95 -16.43 7.63 -26.80
C ALA A 95 -16.69 8.85 -25.93
N VAL A 96 -15.67 9.26 -25.17
CA VAL A 96 -15.64 10.52 -24.44
C VAL A 96 -14.22 11.03 -24.33
N ASP A 97 -14.03 12.32 -24.57
CA ASP A 97 -12.74 13.01 -24.53
C ASP A 97 -12.68 14.06 -23.42
N PHE A 98 -11.53 14.14 -22.78
CA PHE A 98 -11.20 15.16 -21.79
C PHE A 98 -9.87 15.85 -22.14
N SER A 99 -9.75 17.12 -21.76
CA SER A 99 -8.47 17.81 -21.51
C SER A 99 -8.25 17.82 -20.01
N ILE A 100 -7.07 17.44 -19.56
CA ILE A 100 -6.76 17.37 -18.13
C ILE A 100 -5.48 18.15 -17.81
N ILE A 101 -5.45 18.75 -16.62
CA ILE A 101 -4.23 19.25 -16.00
C ILE A 101 -3.74 18.15 -15.05
N PRO A 102 -2.54 17.57 -15.29
CA PRO A 102 -2.00 16.53 -14.40
C PRO A 102 -1.91 16.98 -12.94
N LEU A 103 -2.62 16.33 -12.04
CA LEU A 103 -2.53 16.61 -10.62
C LEU A 103 -1.31 15.90 -10.03
N THR A 104 -0.32 16.67 -9.56
CA THR A 104 0.94 16.18 -9.00
C THR A 104 1.05 16.33 -7.48
N SER A 105 -0.01 16.80 -6.83
CA SER A 105 -0.09 16.85 -5.37
C SER A 105 -0.75 15.57 -4.83
N ALA A 106 -0.31 15.15 -3.65
CA ALA A 106 -0.89 14.01 -2.96
C ALA A 106 -2.40 14.21 -2.71
N ILE A 107 -3.15 13.14 -2.85
CA ILE A 107 -4.55 13.04 -2.49
C ILE A 107 -4.63 12.31 -1.13
N GLU A 108 -5.45 12.82 -0.22
CA GLU A 108 -5.66 12.15 1.06
C GLU A 108 -6.34 10.80 0.85
N ALA A 109 -5.75 9.76 1.42
CA ALA A 109 -6.25 8.38 1.35
C ALA A 109 -6.40 7.82 -0.08
N ASP A 110 -5.58 8.27 -1.03
CA ASP A 110 -5.50 7.71 -2.38
C ASP A 110 -4.11 7.94 -2.98
N TYR A 111 -3.84 7.28 -4.11
CA TYR A 111 -2.58 7.42 -4.84
C TYR A 111 -2.52 8.75 -5.59
N THR A 112 -1.33 9.39 -5.60
CA THR A 112 -1.10 10.62 -6.38
C THR A 112 -1.28 10.33 -7.88
N PRO A 113 -2.19 11.01 -8.59
CA PRO A 113 -2.49 10.68 -9.99
C PRO A 113 -1.30 10.76 -10.93
N PHE A 114 -0.43 11.76 -10.72
CA PHE A 114 0.79 11.97 -11.50
C PHE A 114 1.95 12.31 -10.57
N VAL A 115 3.01 11.52 -10.61
CA VAL A 115 4.21 11.75 -9.80
C VAL A 115 5.34 12.23 -10.70
N THR A 116 5.91 13.39 -10.39
CA THR A 116 6.98 14.02 -11.17
C THR A 116 8.35 13.61 -10.67
N PHE A 117 9.27 13.36 -11.60
CA PHE A 117 10.68 13.10 -11.36
C PHE A 117 11.52 14.33 -11.73
N SER A 118 12.69 14.50 -11.13
CA SER A 118 13.55 15.68 -11.31
C SER A 118 14.12 15.82 -12.73
N ASP A 119 14.18 14.72 -13.51
CA ASP A 119 14.58 14.69 -14.91
C ASP A 119 13.46 15.12 -15.88
N GLY A 120 12.27 15.48 -15.35
CA GLY A 120 11.06 15.76 -16.11
C GLY A 120 10.30 14.50 -16.52
N GLY A 121 10.67 13.33 -16.01
CA GLY A 121 9.89 12.09 -16.08
C GLY A 121 8.61 12.19 -15.27
N LEU A 122 7.66 11.32 -15.59
CA LEU A 122 6.33 11.28 -15.00
C LEU A 122 5.90 9.83 -14.77
N ALA A 123 5.44 9.51 -13.56
CA ALA A 123 4.74 8.27 -13.29
C ALA A 123 3.23 8.55 -13.21
N ILE A 124 2.44 7.78 -13.97
CA ILE A 124 0.99 7.94 -14.10
C ILE A 124 0.33 6.77 -13.38
N TYR A 125 -0.51 7.07 -12.41
CA TYR A 125 -1.36 6.07 -11.77
C TYR A 125 -2.53 5.72 -12.68
N GLU A 126 -2.52 4.52 -13.29
CA GLU A 126 -3.56 4.13 -14.25
C GLU A 126 -4.93 3.85 -13.60
N GLY A 127 -4.95 3.46 -12.32
CA GLY A 127 -6.20 3.19 -11.59
C GLY A 127 -7.15 4.39 -11.52
N GLN A 128 -6.61 5.63 -11.64
CA GLN A 128 -7.44 6.84 -11.71
C GLN A 128 -8.36 6.91 -12.94
N PHE A 129 -8.10 6.11 -13.97
CA PHE A 129 -8.89 6.10 -15.21
C PHE A 129 -9.94 5.00 -15.26
N SER A 130 -10.00 4.12 -14.26
CA SER A 130 -10.95 3.01 -14.21
C SER A 130 -12.38 3.50 -14.07
N LEU A 131 -13.31 2.90 -14.85
CA LEU A 131 -14.69 3.28 -14.94
C LEU A 131 -15.61 2.08 -14.65
N ILE A 132 -16.71 2.33 -13.93
CA ILE A 132 -17.79 1.38 -13.65
C ILE A 132 -19.01 1.80 -14.44
N PRO A 133 -19.64 0.90 -15.24
CA PRO A 133 -20.82 1.23 -16.06
C PRO A 133 -22.12 1.14 -15.25
N PHE A 134 -23.06 2.06 -15.54
CA PHE A 134 -24.40 2.11 -14.99
C PHE A 134 -25.45 2.38 -16.07
N GLU A 135 -26.70 2.03 -15.80
CA GLU A 135 -27.80 2.30 -16.72
C GLU A 135 -28.08 3.81 -16.85
N ASP A 136 -28.05 4.52 -15.73
CA ASP A 136 -28.32 5.95 -15.63
C ASP A 136 -27.77 6.56 -14.33
N LEU A 137 -28.02 7.85 -14.11
CA LEU A 137 -27.62 8.57 -12.91
C LEU A 137 -28.33 8.06 -11.64
N ASP A 138 -29.61 7.67 -11.75
CA ASP A 138 -30.40 7.21 -10.61
C ASP A 138 -29.81 5.92 -10.04
N ALA A 139 -29.26 5.03 -10.90
CA ALA A 139 -28.55 3.83 -10.48
C ALA A 139 -27.25 4.13 -9.71
N ILE A 140 -26.53 5.20 -10.08
CA ILE A 140 -25.34 5.67 -9.33
C ILE A 140 -25.77 6.29 -7.99
N GLU A 141 -26.81 7.12 -7.98
CA GLU A 141 -27.31 7.77 -6.78
C GLU A 141 -27.85 6.77 -5.75
N ALA A 142 -28.39 5.64 -6.20
CA ALA A 142 -28.89 4.56 -5.33
C ALA A 142 -27.78 3.87 -4.51
N LEU A 143 -26.51 4.06 -4.86
CA LEU A 143 -25.37 3.54 -4.09
C LEU A 143 -25.05 4.34 -2.82
N GLU A 144 -25.66 5.53 -2.67
CA GLU A 144 -25.48 6.42 -1.50
C GLU A 144 -24.03 6.70 -1.12
N GLY A 145 -23.12 6.72 -2.12
CA GLY A 145 -21.68 6.99 -1.91
C GLY A 145 -20.83 5.74 -1.64
N ASP A 146 -21.40 4.54 -1.70
CA ASP A 146 -20.70 3.28 -1.47
C ASP A 146 -20.66 2.41 -2.74
N LEU A 147 -19.50 2.36 -3.41
CA LEU A 147 -19.28 1.56 -4.62
C LEU A 147 -19.34 0.05 -4.37
N ASP A 148 -19.18 -0.41 -3.14
CA ASP A 148 -19.27 -1.84 -2.79
C ASP A 148 -20.69 -2.37 -2.99
N ASN A 149 -21.68 -1.48 -3.06
CA ASN A 149 -23.06 -1.81 -3.39
C ASN A 149 -23.34 -1.92 -4.90
N ALA A 150 -22.34 -1.65 -5.76
CA ALA A 150 -22.52 -1.76 -7.20
C ALA A 150 -22.67 -3.24 -7.64
N GLU A 151 -23.67 -3.51 -8.47
CA GLU A 151 -23.91 -4.86 -9.02
C GLU A 151 -22.84 -5.27 -10.06
N THR A 152 -22.18 -4.28 -10.68
CA THR A 152 -21.16 -4.48 -11.72
C THR A 152 -19.82 -3.91 -11.26
N GLY A 153 -18.74 -4.61 -11.57
CA GLY A 153 -17.37 -4.12 -11.36
C GLY A 153 -16.90 -3.17 -12.46
N PRO A 154 -15.65 -2.70 -12.37
CA PRO A 154 -15.04 -1.87 -13.39
C PRO A 154 -14.99 -2.55 -14.75
N LEU A 155 -15.06 -1.75 -15.82
CA LEU A 155 -14.82 -2.20 -17.18
C LEU A 155 -13.42 -2.80 -17.30
N ALA A 156 -13.26 -3.88 -18.07
CA ALA A 156 -11.95 -4.38 -18.44
C ALA A 156 -11.29 -3.38 -19.42
N MET A 157 -10.28 -2.63 -18.94
CA MET A 157 -9.73 -1.48 -19.65
C MET A 157 -8.27 -1.69 -20.05
N ASP A 158 -7.92 -1.25 -21.27
CA ASP A 158 -6.55 -1.08 -21.71
C ASP A 158 -6.17 0.40 -21.70
N VAL A 159 -5.01 0.72 -21.09
CA VAL A 159 -4.38 2.04 -21.19
C VAL A 159 -3.43 2.05 -22.39
N LYS A 160 -3.54 3.07 -23.24
CA LYS A 160 -2.59 3.36 -24.32
C LYS A 160 -1.81 4.62 -24.03
N LEU A 161 -0.51 4.51 -24.12
CA LEU A 161 0.44 5.61 -23.96
C LEU A 161 1.39 5.65 -25.14
N THR A 162 1.76 6.85 -25.55
CA THR A 162 2.84 7.07 -26.52
C THR A 162 3.81 8.09 -25.95
N SER A 163 5.10 7.78 -26.00
CA SER A 163 6.17 8.62 -25.47
C SER A 163 7.40 8.56 -26.36
N ASP A 164 8.13 9.67 -26.46
CA ASP A 164 9.47 9.71 -27.04
C ASP A 164 10.57 9.26 -26.05
N LYS A 165 10.17 9.03 -24.79
CA LYS A 165 11.00 8.51 -23.70
C LYS A 165 10.66 7.06 -23.39
N PRO A 166 11.57 6.29 -22.79
CA PRO A 166 11.27 4.95 -22.29
C PRO A 166 10.03 4.93 -21.38
N ILE A 167 9.21 3.90 -21.53
CA ILE A 167 8.04 3.63 -20.69
C ILE A 167 8.35 2.39 -19.86
N ILE A 168 8.10 2.43 -18.55
CA ILE A 168 8.39 1.35 -17.61
C ILE A 168 7.13 0.96 -16.88
N VAL A 169 6.77 -0.31 -16.94
CA VAL A 169 5.65 -0.93 -16.24
C VAL A 169 5.92 -2.41 -16.02
N ASP A 170 5.49 -2.98 -14.90
CA ASP A 170 5.67 -4.39 -14.53
C ASP A 170 7.14 -4.88 -14.66
N GLY A 171 8.09 -4.01 -14.32
CA GLY A 171 9.53 -4.29 -14.41
C GLY A 171 10.11 -4.33 -15.82
N ASP A 172 9.31 -4.07 -16.85
CA ASP A 172 9.72 -4.09 -18.26
C ASP A 172 9.86 -2.68 -18.84
N VAL A 173 10.81 -2.52 -19.76
CA VAL A 173 11.07 -1.28 -20.49
C VAL A 173 10.51 -1.38 -21.92
N HIS A 174 9.71 -0.39 -22.31
CA HIS A 174 9.08 -0.29 -23.63
C HIS A 174 9.50 1.00 -24.32
N ASP A 175 9.70 0.96 -25.63
CA ASP A 175 10.03 2.10 -26.47
C ASP A 175 8.82 2.54 -27.32
N GLY A 176 8.56 3.83 -27.36
CA GLY A 176 7.61 4.47 -28.27
C GLY A 176 6.15 4.38 -27.85
N ALA A 177 5.59 3.19 -27.75
CA ALA A 177 4.17 3.01 -27.42
C ALA A 177 3.93 1.80 -26.52
N LEU A 178 2.97 1.95 -25.62
CA LEU A 178 2.52 0.91 -24.70
C LEU A 178 1.01 0.71 -24.84
N THR A 179 0.57 -0.55 -24.76
CA THR A 179 -0.82 -0.90 -24.42
C THR A 179 -0.75 -1.83 -23.22
N HIS A 180 -1.31 -1.38 -22.09
CA HIS A 180 -1.28 -2.09 -20.82
C HIS A 180 -2.70 -2.36 -20.33
N ARG A 181 -2.97 -3.56 -19.81
CA ARG A 181 -4.26 -3.93 -19.20
C ARG A 181 -4.27 -3.51 -17.74
N ILE A 182 -5.22 -2.63 -17.34
CA ILE A 182 -5.46 -2.32 -15.93
C ILE A 182 -5.87 -3.61 -15.21
N ARG A 183 -5.21 -3.91 -14.09
CA ARG A 183 -5.48 -5.07 -13.24
C ARG A 183 -5.69 -4.60 -11.81
N GLY A 184 -6.58 -5.24 -11.08
CA GLY A 184 -6.85 -4.90 -9.68
C GLY A 184 -7.05 -3.41 -9.48
N ASP A 185 -6.32 -2.82 -8.57
CA ASP A 185 -6.35 -1.38 -8.27
C ASP A 185 -5.54 -0.53 -9.28
N GLY A 186 -4.91 -1.14 -10.26
CA GLY A 186 -4.01 -0.47 -11.21
C GLY A 186 -2.58 -0.37 -10.70
N THR A 187 -1.69 0.16 -11.53
CA THR A 187 -0.28 0.37 -11.22
C THR A 187 0.18 1.76 -11.67
N TYR A 188 1.45 2.11 -11.42
CA TYR A 188 2.07 3.29 -12.01
C TYR A 188 2.84 2.92 -13.27
N ILE A 189 2.63 3.69 -14.33
CA ILE A 189 3.39 3.62 -15.57
C ILE A 189 4.34 4.82 -15.59
N TYR A 190 5.65 4.57 -15.51
CA TYR A 190 6.66 5.62 -15.59
C TYR A 190 7.04 5.90 -17.03
N MET A 191 7.23 7.18 -17.36
CA MET A 191 7.78 7.68 -18.63
C MET A 191 8.85 8.72 -18.34
N GLY A 192 10.11 8.45 -18.70
CA GLY A 192 11.20 9.38 -18.40
C GLY A 192 12.55 8.88 -18.86
N ASP A 193 13.58 9.70 -18.59
CA ASP A 193 14.97 9.44 -18.96
C ASP A 193 15.80 8.87 -17.78
N SER A 194 15.18 8.65 -16.59
CA SER A 194 15.88 8.04 -15.46
C SER A 194 16.29 6.61 -15.82
N GLU A 195 17.53 6.28 -15.52
CA GLU A 195 18.09 4.96 -15.79
C GLU A 195 17.33 3.90 -14.96
N THR A 196 16.92 2.83 -15.64
CA THR A 196 16.30 1.67 -15.01
C THR A 196 17.38 0.65 -14.69
N GLN A 197 17.52 0.32 -13.42
CA GLN A 197 18.33 -0.79 -12.98
C GLN A 197 17.46 -2.03 -12.84
N THR A 198 17.92 -3.18 -13.36
CA THR A 198 17.14 -4.43 -13.32
C THR A 198 17.90 -5.47 -12.52
N PHE A 199 17.23 -6.04 -11.53
CA PHE A 199 17.67 -7.15 -10.69
C PHE A 199 16.85 -8.42 -11.02
N ASP A 200 17.11 -9.50 -10.32
CA ASP A 200 16.38 -10.76 -10.57
C ASP A 200 14.90 -10.63 -10.18
N SER A 201 14.59 -10.04 -9.03
CA SER A 201 13.22 -9.95 -8.46
C SER A 201 12.54 -8.60 -8.68
N PHE A 202 13.27 -7.56 -9.11
CA PHE A 202 12.69 -6.22 -9.30
C PHE A 202 13.43 -5.39 -10.36
N ALA A 203 12.76 -4.33 -10.82
CA ALA A 203 13.37 -3.23 -11.56
C ALA A 203 13.14 -1.93 -10.79
N VAL A 204 14.14 -1.05 -10.75
CA VAL A 204 14.04 0.20 -10.02
C VAL A 204 14.34 1.40 -10.88
N VAL A 205 13.53 2.45 -10.72
CA VAL A 205 13.75 3.79 -11.26
C VAL A 205 13.97 4.74 -10.10
N LEU A 206 15.22 5.19 -9.94
CA LEU A 206 15.58 6.18 -8.93
C LEU A 206 15.61 7.56 -9.58
N ASP A 207 14.98 8.53 -8.92
CA ASP A 207 15.03 9.93 -9.34
C ASP A 207 16.47 10.46 -9.33
N GLN A 208 16.92 11.01 -10.46
CA GLN A 208 18.29 11.54 -10.61
C GLN A 208 18.60 12.71 -9.67
N GLY A 209 17.58 13.36 -9.12
CA GLY A 209 17.73 14.43 -8.12
C GLY A 209 17.98 13.94 -6.71
N LEU A 210 17.93 12.64 -6.44
CA LEU A 210 18.27 12.08 -5.14
C LEU A 210 19.71 12.45 -4.75
N PRO A 211 19.98 12.80 -3.49
CA PRO A 211 21.35 13.03 -3.02
C PRO A 211 22.25 11.79 -3.23
N ASP A 212 23.50 12.01 -3.66
CA ASP A 212 24.47 10.93 -3.95
C ASP A 212 24.58 9.87 -2.86
N TRP A 213 24.53 10.31 -1.58
CA TRP A 213 24.62 9.39 -0.44
C TRP A 213 23.42 8.45 -0.34
N LEU A 214 22.27 8.91 -0.80
CA LEU A 214 21.01 8.14 -0.76
C LEU A 214 20.95 7.19 -1.95
N GLN A 215 21.30 7.65 -3.15
CA GLN A 215 21.38 6.79 -4.33
C GLN A 215 22.31 5.60 -4.08
N ALA A 216 23.54 5.86 -3.60
CA ALA A 216 24.53 4.80 -3.31
C ALA A 216 24.05 3.78 -2.26
N ARG A 217 23.13 4.18 -1.37
CA ARG A 217 22.54 3.27 -0.38
C ARG A 217 21.40 2.46 -0.97
N PHE A 218 20.51 3.07 -1.75
CA PHE A 218 19.37 2.35 -2.32
C PHE A 218 19.78 1.21 -3.23
N ASP A 219 20.83 1.38 -4.05
CA ASP A 219 21.34 0.32 -4.92
C ASP A 219 21.66 -0.97 -4.13
N SER A 220 22.24 -0.84 -2.92
CA SER A 220 22.59 -1.99 -2.08
C SER A 220 21.46 -2.41 -1.14
N ASP A 221 20.70 -1.46 -0.61
CA ASP A 221 19.71 -1.74 0.43
C ASP A 221 18.47 -2.44 -0.16
N LEU A 222 18.01 -2.05 -1.37
CA LEU A 222 16.89 -2.71 -2.04
C LEU A 222 17.22 -4.18 -2.36
N GLU A 223 18.38 -4.44 -2.97
CA GLU A 223 18.83 -5.82 -3.23
C GLU A 223 18.90 -6.64 -1.92
N THR A 224 19.42 -6.04 -0.85
CA THR A 224 19.48 -6.70 0.46
C THR A 224 18.10 -7.00 1.03
N ILE A 225 17.12 -6.07 0.90
CA ILE A 225 15.74 -6.27 1.34
C ILE A 225 15.12 -7.48 0.63
N PHE A 226 15.15 -7.50 -0.69
CA PHE A 226 14.52 -8.57 -1.47
C PHE A 226 15.20 -9.92 -1.23
N ASN A 227 16.53 -9.99 -1.28
CA ASN A 227 17.28 -11.23 -1.03
C ASN A 227 17.02 -11.80 0.38
N GLN A 228 16.94 -10.92 1.39
CA GLN A 228 16.65 -11.36 2.76
C GLN A 228 15.19 -11.83 2.87
N LEU A 229 14.23 -11.12 2.29
CA LEU A 229 12.83 -11.54 2.31
C LEU A 229 12.66 -12.87 1.58
N GLU A 230 13.21 -13.06 0.38
CA GLU A 230 13.16 -14.32 -0.36
C GLU A 230 13.74 -15.49 0.45
N GLY A 231 14.90 -15.27 1.10
CA GLY A 231 15.49 -16.27 1.98
C GLY A 231 14.60 -16.64 3.17
N LEU A 232 13.95 -15.66 3.81
CA LEU A 232 13.09 -15.88 4.97
C LEU A 232 11.72 -16.47 4.59
N TRP A 233 11.12 -16.01 3.48
CA TRP A 233 9.88 -16.57 2.95
C TRP A 233 10.09 -17.95 2.32
N GLY A 234 11.31 -18.23 1.81
CA GLY A 234 11.66 -19.50 1.15
C GLY A 234 11.11 -19.63 -0.27
N PHE A 235 10.74 -18.53 -0.90
CA PHE A 235 10.36 -18.46 -2.31
C PHE A 235 10.67 -17.07 -2.90
N GLU A 236 10.85 -17.02 -4.21
CA GLU A 236 11.04 -15.80 -5.01
C GLU A 236 9.69 -15.24 -5.46
N LEU A 237 9.61 -13.93 -5.69
CA LEU A 237 8.43 -13.31 -6.31
C LEU A 237 8.24 -13.89 -7.73
N LYS A 238 7.00 -14.21 -8.09
CA LYS A 238 6.68 -14.79 -9.41
C LYS A 238 6.82 -13.80 -10.54
N GLU A 239 6.52 -12.55 -10.28
CA GLU A 239 6.59 -11.44 -11.21
C GLU A 239 7.55 -10.40 -10.64
N LYS A 240 8.32 -9.76 -11.52
CA LYS A 240 9.26 -8.72 -11.09
C LYS A 240 8.49 -7.52 -10.57
N ALA A 241 8.87 -7.05 -9.38
CA ALA A 241 8.33 -5.81 -8.87
C ALA A 241 8.93 -4.60 -9.60
N THR A 242 8.16 -3.54 -9.77
CA THR A 242 8.65 -2.22 -10.17
C THR A 242 8.80 -1.36 -8.93
N ILE A 243 9.94 -0.69 -8.75
CA ILE A 243 10.17 0.25 -7.68
C ILE A 243 10.38 1.63 -8.29
N LEU A 244 9.52 2.58 -7.93
CA LEU A 244 9.61 3.97 -8.36
C LEU A 244 9.89 4.86 -7.15
N LEU A 245 11.03 5.57 -7.16
CA LEU A 245 11.40 6.49 -6.10
C LEU A 245 11.59 7.89 -6.65
N ALA A 246 10.62 8.78 -6.41
CA ALA A 246 10.65 10.18 -6.80
C ALA A 246 11.20 11.07 -5.66
N TYR A 247 11.85 12.18 -6.02
CA TYR A 247 12.46 13.09 -5.08
C TYR A 247 11.88 14.51 -5.17
N LYS A 248 11.27 14.97 -4.08
CA LYS A 248 10.68 16.31 -3.96
C LYS A 248 11.69 17.40 -3.55
N GLY A 249 12.98 17.07 -3.50
CA GLY A 249 14.04 18.01 -3.09
C GLY A 249 14.15 18.20 -1.58
N THR A 250 15.04 19.14 -1.20
CA THR A 250 15.31 19.47 0.22
C THR A 250 14.39 20.56 0.78
N GLY A 251 13.34 20.94 0.05
CA GLY A 251 12.35 21.91 0.51
C GLY A 251 11.55 21.36 1.72
N GLY A 252 11.15 22.25 2.63
CA GLY A 252 10.42 21.83 3.85
C GLY A 252 11.32 21.46 5.03
N GLN A 253 10.74 21.39 6.23
CA GLN A 253 11.45 21.00 7.46
C GLN A 253 11.33 19.49 7.68
N GLY A 254 12.37 18.88 8.23
CA GLY A 254 12.39 17.45 8.53
C GLY A 254 12.57 16.60 7.27
N PHE A 255 11.91 15.45 7.26
CA PHE A 255 11.75 14.61 6.08
C PHE A 255 10.28 14.24 5.88
N SER A 256 9.92 13.96 4.64
CA SER A 256 8.64 13.39 4.27
C SER A 256 8.86 12.18 3.36
N ALA A 257 8.04 11.18 3.53
CA ALA A 257 7.92 10.06 2.62
C ALA A 257 6.44 9.72 2.49
N THR A 258 5.98 9.54 1.27
CA THR A 258 4.62 9.10 0.93
C THR A 258 4.72 8.06 -0.16
N GLY A 259 3.84 7.08 -0.14
CA GLY A 259 3.83 6.01 -1.13
C GLY A 259 3.10 4.80 -0.60
N GLY A 260 3.29 3.68 -1.24
CA GLY A 260 2.69 2.40 -0.87
C GLY A 260 2.97 1.33 -1.92
N ALA A 261 2.45 0.13 -1.68
CA ALA A 261 2.48 -0.99 -2.58
C ALA A 261 1.20 -1.07 -3.41
N LEU A 262 1.34 -1.39 -4.68
CA LEU A 262 0.29 -1.86 -5.59
C LEU A 262 0.68 -3.26 -6.08
N ASP A 263 -0.16 -3.89 -6.91
CA ASP A 263 0.21 -5.15 -7.52
C ASP A 263 1.55 -5.03 -8.25
N ASN A 264 2.57 -5.74 -7.77
CA ASN A 264 3.94 -5.75 -8.29
C ASN A 264 4.64 -4.38 -8.40
N LEU A 265 4.23 -3.38 -7.61
CA LEU A 265 4.84 -2.06 -7.64
C LEU A 265 4.97 -1.47 -6.24
N LEU A 266 6.13 -0.86 -5.97
CA LEU A 266 6.36 0.03 -4.84
C LEU A 266 6.57 1.45 -5.38
N MET A 267 5.70 2.39 -4.99
CA MET A 267 5.84 3.80 -5.35
C MET A 267 6.14 4.61 -4.11
N MET A 268 7.22 5.41 -4.15
CA MET A 268 7.57 6.35 -3.09
C MET A 268 7.94 7.72 -3.63
N GLU A 269 7.51 8.73 -2.88
CA GLU A 269 7.99 10.11 -2.99
C GLU A 269 8.68 10.49 -1.68
N VAL A 270 9.92 10.95 -1.76
CA VAL A 270 10.69 11.38 -0.59
C VAL A 270 11.16 12.82 -0.73
N GLY A 271 11.29 13.54 0.39
CA GLY A 271 11.76 14.92 0.37
C GLY A 271 11.99 15.51 1.76
N GLY A 272 12.54 16.71 1.80
CA GLY A 272 12.76 17.47 3.02
C GLY A 272 14.22 17.74 3.35
N SER A 273 14.45 18.67 4.27
CA SER A 273 15.78 19.18 4.60
C SER A 273 16.73 18.15 5.23
N GLU A 274 16.20 17.08 5.81
CA GLU A 274 17.01 16.01 6.42
C GLU A 274 17.74 15.16 5.38
N PHE A 275 17.27 15.16 4.13
CA PHE A 275 17.96 14.48 3.03
C PHE A 275 19.20 15.23 2.50
N SER A 276 19.41 16.48 2.92
CA SER A 276 20.58 17.28 2.49
C SER A 276 21.94 16.69 2.87
N LYS A 277 21.98 15.76 3.82
CA LYS A 277 23.17 15.02 4.24
C LYS A 277 22.76 13.65 4.80
N ALA A 278 23.73 12.73 4.86
CA ALA A 278 23.52 11.42 5.45
C ALA A 278 22.96 11.56 6.88
N ASN A 279 21.81 10.93 7.11
CA ASN A 279 21.06 10.98 8.35
C ASN A 279 20.56 9.57 8.70
N PHE A 280 20.97 9.08 9.86
CA PHE A 280 20.64 7.73 10.33
C PHE A 280 19.12 7.53 10.46
N ASN A 281 18.40 8.48 11.02
CA ASN A 281 16.95 8.33 11.23
C ASN A 281 16.18 8.31 9.91
N ALA A 282 16.53 9.19 8.96
CA ALA A 282 15.93 9.19 7.64
C ALA A 282 16.22 7.88 6.89
N LEU A 283 17.46 7.38 6.96
CA LEU A 283 17.83 6.12 6.34
C LEU A 283 17.08 4.93 6.93
N SER A 284 17.08 4.80 8.27
CA SER A 284 16.38 3.68 8.95
C SER A 284 14.89 3.71 8.69
N TYR A 285 14.28 4.92 8.58
CA TYR A 285 12.89 5.05 8.20
C TYR A 285 12.63 4.56 6.78
N LEU A 286 13.47 4.93 5.81
CA LEU A 286 13.32 4.49 4.43
C LEU A 286 13.55 2.97 4.30
N GLN A 287 14.55 2.42 4.97
CA GLN A 287 14.77 0.97 5.01
C GLN A 287 13.57 0.22 5.59
N TRP A 288 13.01 0.73 6.69
CA TRP A 288 11.77 0.18 7.25
C TRP A 288 10.62 0.28 6.26
N PHE A 289 10.40 1.45 5.64
CA PHE A 289 9.28 1.64 4.72
C PHE A 289 9.39 0.70 3.51
N PHE A 290 10.56 0.65 2.85
CA PHE A 290 10.74 -0.26 1.71
C PHE A 290 10.60 -1.72 2.10
N ALA A 291 11.12 -2.12 3.25
CA ALA A 291 10.95 -3.48 3.74
C ALA A 291 9.49 -3.79 4.06
N HIS A 292 8.74 -2.84 4.65
CA HIS A 292 7.31 -2.96 4.94
C HIS A 292 6.50 -3.17 3.65
N GLU A 293 6.68 -2.28 2.68
CA GLU A 293 5.97 -2.37 1.39
C GLU A 293 6.40 -3.62 0.60
N ALA A 294 7.68 -4.00 0.64
CA ALA A 294 8.14 -5.22 0.02
C ALA A 294 7.47 -6.48 0.64
N VAL A 295 7.25 -6.51 1.95
CA VAL A 295 6.54 -7.62 2.60
C VAL A 295 5.13 -7.78 2.02
N HIS A 296 4.43 -6.70 1.69
CA HIS A 296 3.10 -6.79 1.07
C HIS A 296 3.13 -7.51 -0.29
N LEU A 297 4.19 -7.37 -1.09
CA LEU A 297 4.35 -8.13 -2.33
C LEU A 297 4.40 -9.65 -2.08
N PHE A 298 5.07 -10.08 -0.99
CA PHE A 298 5.09 -11.49 -0.58
C PHE A 298 3.75 -11.94 -0.01
N GLN A 299 3.05 -11.10 0.75
CA GLN A 299 1.75 -11.39 1.35
C GLN A 299 0.64 -11.58 0.30
N THR A 300 0.70 -10.89 -0.85
CA THR A 300 -0.26 -11.02 -1.95
C THR A 300 0.09 -12.13 -2.95
N THR A 301 1.26 -12.76 -2.79
CA THR A 301 1.70 -13.84 -3.68
C THR A 301 0.68 -14.97 -3.74
N GLY A 302 0.33 -15.37 -4.97
CA GLY A 302 -0.63 -16.44 -5.21
C GLY A 302 -2.08 -15.99 -5.27
N GLY A 303 -2.35 -14.67 -5.24
CA GLY A 303 -3.69 -14.08 -5.36
C GLY A 303 -4.49 -14.15 -4.06
N ALA A 304 -3.81 -14.18 -2.92
CA ALA A 304 -4.49 -14.03 -1.63
C ALA A 304 -4.94 -12.57 -1.45
N GLU A 305 -6.21 -12.39 -1.14
CA GLU A 305 -6.80 -11.09 -0.80
C GLU A 305 -6.89 -10.94 0.72
N PHE A 306 -7.01 -9.71 1.21
CA PHE A 306 -7.24 -9.42 2.62
C PHE A 306 -8.69 -9.01 2.86
N ALA A 307 -9.25 -9.43 3.99
CA ALA A 307 -10.58 -9.01 4.40
C ALA A 307 -10.50 -7.58 4.96
N GLY A 308 -11.21 -6.64 4.38
CA GLY A 308 -11.39 -5.23 4.76
C GLY A 308 -10.69 -4.65 6.00
N ASP A 309 -10.99 -3.42 6.32
CA ASP A 309 -10.31 -2.61 7.34
C ASP A 309 -10.31 -3.22 8.76
N SER A 310 -11.33 -4.04 9.10
CA SER A 310 -11.42 -4.71 10.41
C SER A 310 -10.33 -5.74 10.64
N ASP A 311 -9.74 -6.29 9.56
CA ASP A 311 -8.71 -7.32 9.59
C ASP A 311 -7.33 -6.81 9.12
N ALA A 312 -7.21 -5.50 8.84
CA ALA A 312 -5.97 -4.89 8.35
C ALA A 312 -4.79 -5.06 9.32
N TRP A 313 -5.05 -5.20 10.62
CA TRP A 313 -4.03 -5.50 11.63
C TRP A 313 -3.23 -6.78 11.34
N ILE A 314 -3.79 -7.72 10.55
CA ILE A 314 -3.13 -8.97 10.20
C ILE A 314 -1.93 -8.71 9.29
N HIS A 315 -2.16 -8.06 8.15
CA HIS A 315 -1.11 -7.85 7.15
C HIS A 315 -0.22 -6.66 7.50
N GLU A 316 -0.78 -5.54 7.97
CA GLU A 316 -0.01 -4.36 8.35
C GLU A 316 0.91 -4.61 9.53
N GLY A 317 0.38 -5.30 10.56
CA GLY A 317 1.17 -5.64 11.72
C GLY A 317 2.32 -6.58 11.42
N ALA A 318 2.09 -7.59 10.60
CA ALA A 318 3.16 -8.50 10.19
C ALA A 318 4.20 -7.81 9.31
N ALA A 319 3.77 -6.95 8.38
CA ALA A 319 4.69 -6.16 7.56
C ALA A 319 5.58 -5.27 8.42
N ASN A 320 5.02 -4.61 9.45
CA ASN A 320 5.80 -3.84 10.42
C ASN A 320 6.81 -4.70 11.17
N THR A 321 6.39 -5.83 11.75
CA THR A 321 7.28 -6.72 12.50
C THR A 321 8.45 -7.21 11.65
N MET A 322 8.17 -7.62 10.41
CA MET A 322 9.19 -8.11 9.49
C MET A 322 10.14 -6.99 9.05
N ALA A 323 9.63 -5.79 8.76
CA ALA A 323 10.41 -4.63 8.36
C ALA A 323 11.31 -4.12 9.49
N TYR A 324 10.81 -4.03 10.72
CA TYR A 324 11.63 -3.67 11.88
C TYR A 324 12.71 -4.71 12.17
N SER A 325 12.38 -5.99 12.00
CA SER A 325 13.37 -7.07 12.10
C SER A 325 14.47 -6.93 11.05
N PHE A 326 14.12 -6.57 9.81
CA PHE A 326 15.09 -6.28 8.75
C PHE A 326 16.02 -5.14 9.15
N VAL A 327 15.51 -3.98 9.57
CA VAL A 327 16.33 -2.84 9.97
C VAL A 327 17.22 -3.21 11.16
N ALA A 328 16.67 -3.89 12.17
CA ALA A 328 17.42 -4.34 13.34
C ALA A 328 18.55 -5.30 12.98
N ALA A 329 18.38 -6.16 11.97
CA ALA A 329 19.42 -7.06 11.49
C ALA A 329 20.62 -6.32 10.86
N GLN A 330 20.40 -5.12 10.30
CA GLN A 330 21.45 -4.27 9.75
C GLN A 330 22.22 -3.47 10.82
N LEU A 331 21.74 -3.48 12.07
CA LEU A 331 22.31 -2.72 13.18
C LEU A 331 23.04 -3.65 14.16
N GLU A 332 24.04 -3.10 14.86
CA GLU A 332 24.81 -3.85 15.85
C GLU A 332 24.79 -3.16 17.22
N GLY A 333 24.97 -3.96 18.27
CA GLY A 333 25.19 -3.49 19.63
C GLY A 333 24.14 -2.48 20.11
N GLU A 334 24.60 -1.34 20.62
CA GLU A 334 23.78 -0.31 21.25
C GLU A 334 22.82 0.38 20.26
N ASP A 335 23.18 0.47 18.97
CA ASP A 335 22.31 1.08 17.95
C ASP A 335 21.09 0.19 17.66
N ARG A 336 21.27 -1.12 17.60
CA ARG A 336 20.16 -2.09 17.51
C ARG A 336 19.24 -1.99 18.72
N GLU A 337 19.80 -1.99 19.92
CA GLU A 337 19.03 -1.90 21.17
C GLU A 337 18.22 -0.61 21.24
N LYS A 338 18.80 0.53 20.88
CA LYS A 338 18.12 1.83 20.87
C LYS A 338 16.99 1.88 19.82
N PHE A 339 17.26 1.35 18.63
CA PHE A 339 16.26 1.29 17.56
C PHE A 339 15.05 0.47 18.01
N LEU A 340 15.27 -0.75 18.47
CA LEU A 340 14.23 -1.65 18.92
C LEU A 340 13.47 -1.08 20.14
N ALA A 341 14.15 -0.54 21.13
CA ALA A 341 13.51 0.09 22.27
C ALA A 341 12.59 1.26 21.85
N GLY A 342 13.01 2.05 20.87
CA GLY A 342 12.18 3.13 20.32
C GLY A 342 10.93 2.63 19.62
N VAL A 343 11.06 1.61 18.79
CA VAL A 343 9.96 0.98 18.07
C VAL A 343 8.93 0.40 19.04
N TYR A 344 9.37 -0.38 20.03
CA TYR A 344 8.47 -0.99 21.02
C TYR A 344 7.72 0.02 21.85
N ALA A 345 8.43 1.02 22.37
CA ALA A 345 7.82 2.07 23.18
C ALA A 345 6.72 2.79 22.41
N ASN A 346 6.94 3.06 21.12
CA ASN A 346 5.95 3.71 20.28
C ASN A 346 4.76 2.78 19.97
N ALA A 347 5.00 1.56 19.51
CA ALA A 347 3.95 0.60 19.18
C ALA A 347 3.04 0.32 20.39
N PHE A 348 3.63 0.08 21.57
CA PHE A 348 2.88 -0.17 22.80
C PHE A 348 2.03 1.03 23.20
N LYS A 349 2.62 2.23 23.21
CA LYS A 349 1.94 3.46 23.59
C LYS A 349 0.79 3.80 22.65
N GLU A 350 1.01 3.71 21.35
CA GLU A 350 0.01 4.04 20.32
C GLU A 350 -1.12 3.02 20.32
N CYS A 351 -0.81 1.73 20.43
CA CYS A 351 -1.79 0.68 20.54
C CYS A 351 -2.65 0.82 21.80
N ALA A 352 -2.03 0.99 22.99
CA ALA A 352 -2.78 1.17 24.23
C ALA A 352 -3.74 2.37 24.13
N ALA A 353 -3.27 3.51 23.61
CA ALA A 353 -4.10 4.71 23.45
C ALA A 353 -5.27 4.49 22.47
N ALA A 354 -5.04 3.77 21.37
CA ALA A 354 -6.10 3.48 20.40
C ALA A 354 -7.17 2.55 20.97
N LEU A 355 -6.78 1.59 21.80
CA LEU A 355 -7.69 0.64 22.45
C LEU A 355 -8.52 1.26 23.59
N GLU A 356 -8.12 2.42 24.15
CA GLU A 356 -8.99 3.20 25.06
C GLU A 356 -10.30 3.62 24.39
N GLY A 357 -10.32 3.76 23.06
CA GLY A 357 -11.50 4.11 22.27
C GLY A 357 -12.40 2.92 21.90
N GLY A 358 -11.97 1.68 22.15
CA GLY A 358 -12.70 0.44 21.83
C GLY A 358 -11.84 -0.60 21.10
N PRO A 359 -12.43 -1.72 20.66
CA PRO A 359 -11.71 -2.85 20.09
C PRO A 359 -10.98 -2.52 18.77
N LEU A 360 -9.88 -3.24 18.49
CA LEU A 360 -9.04 -2.99 17.33
C LEU A 360 -9.80 -3.10 16.00
N LYS A 361 -10.69 -4.09 15.85
CA LYS A 361 -11.49 -4.31 14.63
C LYS A 361 -12.35 -3.08 14.23
N ASP A 362 -12.64 -2.20 15.15
CA ASP A 362 -13.42 -0.99 14.90
C ASP A 362 -12.53 0.28 14.81
N ALA A 363 -11.21 0.13 14.79
CA ALA A 363 -10.27 1.26 14.76
C ALA A 363 -10.48 2.17 13.55
N ALA A 364 -10.65 1.60 12.35
CA ALA A 364 -10.92 2.36 11.13
C ALA A 364 -12.21 3.21 11.23
N LYS A 365 -13.27 2.67 11.84
CA LYS A 365 -14.53 3.40 12.05
C LYS A 365 -14.41 4.58 13.01
N ARG A 366 -13.32 4.63 13.79
CA ARG A 366 -13.00 5.68 14.77
C ARG A 366 -11.89 6.62 14.31
N ASP A 367 -11.57 6.62 13.01
CA ASP A 367 -10.44 7.37 12.42
C ASP A 367 -9.09 7.04 13.09
N SER A 368 -8.94 5.83 13.61
CA SER A 368 -7.72 5.32 14.27
C SER A 368 -7.07 4.20 13.48
N PHE A 369 -7.08 4.28 12.16
CA PHE A 369 -6.54 3.23 11.27
C PHE A 369 -5.09 2.87 11.59
N SER A 370 -4.29 3.84 12.05
CA SER A 370 -2.90 3.63 12.48
C SER A 370 -2.74 2.58 13.60
N ALA A 371 -3.81 2.26 14.33
CA ALA A 371 -3.80 1.19 15.31
C ALA A 371 -3.56 -0.20 14.68
N ASN A 372 -3.94 -0.41 13.41
CA ASN A 372 -3.67 -1.64 12.69
C ASN A 372 -2.16 -1.90 12.56
N TYR A 373 -1.36 -0.84 12.42
CA TYR A 373 0.10 -0.91 12.39
C TYR A 373 0.68 -1.19 13.78
N SER A 374 0.33 -0.38 14.76
CA SER A 374 0.94 -0.46 16.09
C SER A 374 0.46 -1.67 16.91
N CYS A 375 -0.86 -1.93 16.95
CA CYS A 375 -1.40 -3.11 17.62
C CYS A 375 -1.11 -4.38 16.83
N GLY A 376 -1.23 -4.34 15.50
CA GLY A 376 -0.92 -5.46 14.62
C GLY A 376 0.52 -5.93 14.76
N ASP A 377 1.48 -4.99 14.88
CA ASP A 377 2.89 -5.30 15.16
C ASP A 377 3.06 -6.08 16.46
N LEU A 378 2.49 -5.61 17.57
CA LEU A 378 2.54 -6.32 18.86
C LEU A 378 1.86 -7.69 18.81
N ILE A 379 0.75 -7.81 18.07
CA ILE A 379 0.04 -9.07 17.85
C ILE A 379 0.88 -10.03 17.01
N ALA A 380 1.53 -9.55 15.95
CA ALA A 380 2.39 -10.38 15.10
C ALA A 380 3.57 -10.96 15.88
N GLN A 381 4.19 -10.15 16.75
CA GLN A 381 5.26 -10.58 17.65
C GLN A 381 4.78 -11.58 18.70
N ALA A 382 3.63 -11.31 19.34
CA ALA A 382 3.04 -12.25 20.27
C ALA A 382 2.67 -13.56 19.56
N THR A 383 2.20 -13.50 18.30
CA THR A 383 1.94 -14.67 17.49
C THR A 383 3.21 -15.48 17.29
N ASP A 384 4.31 -14.86 16.88
CA ASP A 384 5.61 -15.54 16.74
C ASP A 384 6.02 -16.27 18.03
N GLY A 385 5.91 -15.58 19.17
CA GLY A 385 6.21 -16.17 20.49
C GLY A 385 5.30 -17.34 20.88
N PHE A 386 4.06 -17.37 20.38
CA PHE A 386 3.12 -18.48 20.61
C PHE A 386 3.35 -19.68 19.69
N LEU A 387 4.11 -19.53 18.59
CA LEU A 387 4.39 -20.62 17.65
C LEU A 387 5.48 -21.53 18.21
N LYS A 388 5.20 -22.82 18.26
CA LYS A 388 6.16 -23.81 18.79
C LYS A 388 7.23 -24.17 17.75
N ARG A 389 8.42 -23.58 17.86
CA ARG A 389 9.59 -23.86 17.00
C ARG A 389 9.35 -23.52 15.53
N LYS A 390 8.53 -22.52 15.28
CA LYS A 390 8.19 -22.01 13.95
C LYS A 390 8.34 -20.50 13.96
N THR A 391 8.60 -19.95 12.82
CA THR A 391 8.76 -18.52 12.63
C THR A 391 7.47 -17.86 12.12
N LEU A 392 7.37 -16.54 12.27
CA LEU A 392 6.29 -15.77 11.68
C LEU A 392 6.21 -15.97 10.15
N TYR A 393 7.34 -16.15 9.46
CA TYR A 393 7.39 -16.42 8.00
C TYR A 393 6.78 -17.77 7.65
N GLU A 394 7.09 -18.83 8.39
CA GLU A 394 6.47 -20.14 8.19
C GLU A 394 4.97 -20.12 8.48
N PHE A 395 4.55 -19.33 9.48
CA PHE A 395 3.14 -19.10 9.78
C PHE A 395 2.43 -18.43 8.60
N TRP A 396 3.00 -17.35 8.07
CA TRP A 396 2.46 -16.62 6.93
C TRP A 396 2.38 -17.50 5.67
N ASN A 397 3.43 -18.27 5.37
CA ASN A 397 3.39 -19.23 4.27
C ASN A 397 2.21 -20.19 4.38
N ARG A 398 1.94 -20.68 5.59
CA ARG A 398 0.78 -21.57 5.82
C ARG A 398 -0.53 -20.80 5.71
N LEU A 399 -0.60 -19.60 6.23
CA LEU A 399 -1.79 -18.75 6.17
C LEU A 399 -2.20 -18.49 4.71
N LEU A 400 -1.24 -18.10 3.87
CA LEU A 400 -1.45 -17.88 2.43
C LEU A 400 -1.86 -19.18 1.71
N GLN A 401 -1.17 -20.30 1.96
CA GLN A 401 -1.54 -21.62 1.39
C GLN A 401 -2.98 -22.01 1.75
N ASN A 402 -3.39 -21.73 2.98
CA ASN A 402 -4.76 -22.00 3.41
C ASN A 402 -5.75 -21.05 2.72
N ALA A 403 -5.43 -19.75 2.62
CA ALA A 403 -6.27 -18.75 1.97
C ALA A 403 -6.53 -19.08 0.49
N VAL A 404 -5.48 -19.36 -0.30
CA VAL A 404 -5.62 -19.66 -1.74
C VAL A 404 -6.28 -21.03 -2.00
N SER A 405 -6.45 -21.88 -0.98
CA SER A 405 -7.18 -23.14 -1.10
C SER A 405 -8.70 -22.97 -0.93
N LEU A 406 -9.17 -21.78 -0.56
CA LEU A 406 -10.59 -21.47 -0.40
C LEU A 406 -11.21 -21.06 -1.75
N ASP A 407 -12.52 -21.20 -1.87
CA ASP A 407 -13.28 -20.72 -3.05
C ASP A 407 -13.13 -19.19 -3.25
N GLN A 408 -12.99 -18.48 -2.13
CA GLN A 408 -12.59 -17.06 -2.12
C GLN A 408 -11.26 -16.96 -1.36
N PRO A 409 -10.14 -16.69 -2.03
CA PRO A 409 -8.80 -16.72 -1.45
C PRO A 409 -8.56 -15.51 -0.56
N ARG A 410 -9.19 -15.47 0.62
CA ARG A 410 -9.16 -14.34 1.53
C ARG A 410 -8.53 -14.68 2.88
N VAL A 411 -7.55 -13.88 3.29
CA VAL A 411 -7.02 -13.86 4.65
C VAL A 411 -7.96 -13.05 5.53
N ASN A 412 -8.41 -13.63 6.63
CA ASN A 412 -9.26 -13.01 7.63
C ASN A 412 -8.93 -13.51 9.03
N GLU A 413 -9.52 -12.89 10.05
CA GLU A 413 -9.35 -13.26 11.47
C GLU A 413 -9.59 -14.74 11.74
N SER A 414 -10.66 -15.33 11.20
CA SER A 414 -10.99 -16.75 11.42
C SER A 414 -9.90 -17.68 10.91
N LEU A 415 -9.37 -17.39 9.70
CA LEU A 415 -8.28 -18.15 9.10
C LEU A 415 -6.97 -17.98 9.88
N TYR A 416 -6.70 -16.74 10.34
CA TYR A 416 -5.54 -16.43 11.18
C TYR A 416 -5.53 -17.28 12.46
N PHE A 417 -6.61 -17.27 13.25
CA PHE A 417 -6.68 -18.06 14.47
C PHE A 417 -6.69 -19.58 14.22
N THR A 418 -7.26 -20.04 13.11
CA THR A 418 -7.19 -21.45 12.72
C THR A 418 -5.75 -21.85 12.41
N THR A 419 -5.02 -21.01 11.69
CA THR A 419 -3.60 -21.25 11.37
C THR A 419 -2.74 -21.21 12.63
N MET A 420 -2.95 -20.26 13.56
CA MET A 420 -2.28 -20.27 14.86
C MET A 420 -2.48 -21.59 15.61
N GLN A 421 -3.70 -22.15 15.59
CA GLN A 421 -3.98 -23.44 16.21
C GLN A 421 -3.19 -24.57 15.58
N LEU A 422 -3.05 -24.60 14.25
CA LEU A 422 -2.26 -25.61 13.54
C LEU A 422 -0.78 -25.56 13.96
N PHE A 423 -0.27 -24.37 14.28
CA PHE A 423 1.10 -24.16 14.74
C PHE A 423 1.29 -24.33 16.25
N GLY A 424 0.24 -24.74 16.96
CA GLY A 424 0.29 -25.15 18.36
C GLY A 424 0.03 -24.06 19.38
N ALA A 425 -0.42 -22.87 18.95
CA ALA A 425 -0.92 -21.85 19.87
C ALA A 425 -2.13 -22.37 20.65
N THR A 426 -2.10 -22.23 21.96
CA THR A 426 -3.17 -22.71 22.83
C THR A 426 -4.45 -21.85 22.67
N ARG A 427 -5.58 -22.36 23.16
CA ARG A 427 -6.82 -21.55 23.21
C ARG A 427 -6.61 -20.29 24.07
N ALA A 428 -5.88 -20.39 25.18
CA ALA A 428 -5.60 -19.24 26.04
C ALA A 428 -4.80 -18.16 25.31
N ASN A 429 -3.75 -18.56 24.55
CA ASN A 429 -2.96 -17.62 23.72
C ASN A 429 -3.84 -16.88 22.70
N ARG A 430 -4.66 -17.63 21.94
CA ARG A 430 -5.55 -17.03 20.94
C ARG A 430 -6.60 -16.12 21.55
N ASN A 431 -7.12 -16.45 22.74
CA ASN A 431 -8.09 -15.61 23.43
C ASN A 431 -7.50 -14.27 23.88
N LYS A 432 -6.20 -14.19 24.21
CA LYS A 432 -5.54 -12.92 24.53
C LYS A 432 -5.50 -11.99 23.32
N ILE A 433 -5.17 -12.50 22.14
CA ILE A 433 -5.22 -11.71 20.91
C ILE A 433 -6.68 -11.31 20.60
N ARG A 434 -7.63 -12.25 20.74
CA ARG A 434 -9.05 -11.96 20.51
C ARG A 434 -9.57 -10.83 21.38
N ALA A 435 -9.21 -10.80 22.65
CA ALA A 435 -9.62 -9.75 23.54
C ALA A 435 -9.20 -8.36 23.02
N ILE A 436 -7.97 -8.23 22.51
CA ILE A 436 -7.48 -6.99 21.91
C ILE A 436 -8.25 -6.62 20.63
N VAL A 437 -8.54 -7.63 19.80
CA VAL A 437 -9.19 -7.42 18.49
C VAL A 437 -10.68 -7.16 18.64
N GLU A 438 -11.38 -7.91 19.51
CA GLU A 438 -12.84 -8.01 19.52
C GLU A 438 -13.52 -7.31 20.71
N GLU A 439 -12.81 -7.09 21.87
CA GLU A 439 -13.42 -6.71 23.14
C GLU A 439 -13.06 -5.27 23.55
N GLU A 440 -13.98 -4.60 24.26
CA GLU A 440 -13.65 -3.39 25.01
C GLU A 440 -12.84 -3.78 26.26
N LEU A 441 -11.69 -3.15 26.45
CA LEU A 441 -10.75 -3.47 27.53
C LEU A 441 -10.82 -2.42 28.65
N ASP A 442 -10.92 -2.88 29.90
CA ASP A 442 -10.88 -1.98 31.08
C ASP A 442 -9.48 -1.34 31.24
N ASP A 443 -8.42 -2.08 30.94
CA ASP A 443 -7.03 -1.63 30.97
C ASP A 443 -6.28 -2.18 29.74
N PRO A 444 -6.25 -1.44 28.63
CA PRO A 444 -5.55 -1.85 27.43
C PRO A 444 -4.06 -2.12 27.63
N ALA A 445 -3.39 -1.32 28.46
CA ALA A 445 -1.95 -1.47 28.71
C ALA A 445 -1.66 -2.77 29.46
N GLU A 446 -2.48 -3.14 30.46
CA GLU A 446 -2.36 -4.41 31.18
C GLU A 446 -2.63 -5.60 30.24
N ALA A 447 -3.67 -5.52 29.39
CA ALA A 447 -4.00 -6.58 28.44
C ALA A 447 -2.88 -6.82 27.43
N LEU A 448 -2.27 -5.76 26.88
CA LEU A 448 -1.13 -5.83 25.98
C LEU A 448 0.10 -6.44 26.69
N ALA A 449 0.42 -5.97 27.88
CA ALA A 449 1.53 -6.50 28.67
C ALA A 449 1.37 -8.01 28.96
N ASP A 450 0.16 -8.43 29.38
CA ASP A 450 -0.16 -9.84 29.62
C ASP A 450 -0.08 -10.70 28.35
N MET A 451 -0.47 -10.18 27.20
CA MET A 451 -0.29 -10.85 25.91
C MET A 451 1.19 -11.08 25.59
N LEU A 452 2.01 -10.02 25.68
CA LEU A 452 3.45 -10.06 25.39
C LEU A 452 4.20 -10.98 26.35
N GLU A 453 3.91 -10.90 27.67
CA GLU A 453 4.50 -11.78 28.66
C GLU A 453 4.15 -13.25 28.40
N SER A 454 2.88 -13.53 28.09
CA SER A 454 2.41 -14.89 27.75
C SER A 454 3.05 -15.45 26.49
N ALA A 455 3.49 -14.59 25.58
CA ALA A 455 4.24 -14.95 24.37
C ALA A 455 5.73 -15.22 24.66
N GLY A 456 6.21 -14.95 25.89
CA GLY A 456 7.60 -15.12 26.27
C GLY A 456 8.51 -13.97 25.84
N LEU A 457 7.94 -12.82 25.52
CA LEU A 457 8.68 -11.63 25.06
C LEU A 457 9.30 -10.80 26.22
N GLU A 458 9.01 -11.17 27.47
CA GLU A 458 9.59 -10.57 28.69
C GLU A 458 9.58 -9.02 28.67
N PRO A 459 8.42 -8.37 28.56
CA PRO A 459 8.35 -6.90 28.49
C PRO A 459 8.80 -6.26 29.80
N GLU A 460 9.70 -5.26 29.72
CA GLU A 460 10.15 -4.45 30.86
C GLU A 460 9.55 -3.04 30.71
N PHE A 461 9.01 -2.51 31.83
CA PHE A 461 8.37 -1.19 31.87
C PHE A 461 9.12 -0.24 32.81
N ASP A 462 9.16 1.05 32.47
CA ASP A 462 9.67 2.08 33.37
C ASP A 462 8.65 2.43 34.48
N GLY A 463 9.06 3.27 35.44
CA GLY A 463 8.17 3.72 36.54
C GLY A 463 6.96 4.56 36.09
N LYS A 464 6.79 4.81 34.79
CA LYS A 464 5.65 5.52 34.17
C LYS A 464 4.77 4.59 33.32
N GLY A 465 5.10 3.31 33.26
CA GLY A 465 4.38 2.34 32.43
C GLY A 465 4.77 2.33 30.96
N ASN A 466 5.85 3.02 30.55
CA ASN A 466 6.32 2.93 29.18
C ASN A 466 7.11 1.62 28.99
N LEU A 467 6.86 0.91 27.91
CA LEU A 467 7.65 -0.25 27.53
C LEU A 467 9.06 0.22 27.12
N VAL A 468 10.11 -0.32 27.75
CA VAL A 468 11.50 0.09 27.54
C VAL A 468 12.37 -1.02 26.98
N LYS A 469 11.95 -2.27 27.13
CA LYS A 469 12.65 -3.42 26.58
C LYS A 469 11.73 -4.61 26.42
N MET A 470 12.04 -5.46 25.47
CA MET A 470 11.35 -6.70 25.16
C MET A 470 12.29 -7.63 24.40
N ASN A 471 12.15 -8.94 24.56
CA ASN A 471 12.85 -9.93 23.75
C ASN A 471 12.17 -10.03 22.37
N TRP A 472 12.81 -9.46 21.36
CA TRP A 472 12.28 -9.41 20.02
C TRP A 472 12.99 -10.40 19.10
N PRO A 473 12.27 -11.22 18.33
CA PRO A 473 12.91 -12.03 17.32
C PRO A 473 13.45 -11.12 16.20
N VAL A 474 14.75 -11.18 15.96
CA VAL A 474 15.39 -10.56 14.80
C VAL A 474 15.71 -11.67 13.82
N TYR A 475 15.06 -11.64 12.67
CA TYR A 475 15.27 -12.62 11.62
C TYR A 475 16.39 -12.15 10.70
N ALA A 476 17.32 -13.03 10.37
CA ALA A 476 18.30 -12.85 9.33
C ALA A 476 18.29 -14.10 8.45
N ALA A 477 18.36 -13.92 7.14
CA ALA A 477 18.63 -15.04 6.24
C ALA A 477 20.08 -15.53 6.48
N GLU A 478 20.26 -16.87 6.50
CA GLU A 478 21.58 -17.49 6.70
C GLU A 478 22.49 -17.31 5.46
#